data_04b8b845a86a1adc72b2cfcbbe52079c
#
_entry.id   04b8b845a86a1adc72b2cfcbbe52079c
#
_cell.length_a   1.000
_cell.length_b   1.000
_cell.length_c   1.000
_cell.angle_alpha   90.00
_cell.angle_beta   90.00
_cell.angle_gamma   90.00
#
_symmetry.space_group_name_H-M   'P 1'
#
loop_
_entity.id
_entity.type
_entity.pdbx_description
1 polymer ?
#
loop_
_entity_poly.entity_id
_entity_poly.type
_entity_poly.pdbx_seq_one_letter_code
_entity_poly.pdbx_strand_id
1 'polypeptide(L)'
;MSEIDVFIAGRAYKVACRDGEEDSLRKAASLVDAKSREALSGLGTLSEARQLLFASLLLADQLVDDGRTPAPVLPDPALAERAEKIADQLESLAAALEAEAVTA
;
A
#
# COMPACT_ATOMS: atom_id res chain seq x y z
N MET A 1 20.70 2.39 3.40
CA MET A 1 19.39 1.92 2.93
C MET A 1 19.50 0.53 2.37
N SER A 2 18.58 -0.30 2.73
CA SER A 2 18.50 -1.67 2.22
C SER A 2 17.42 -1.77 1.15
N GLU A 3 17.51 -2.81 0.35
CA GLU A 3 16.52 -3.12 -0.67
C GLU A 3 16.14 -4.59 -0.53
N ILE A 4 14.85 -4.87 -0.51
CA ILE A 4 14.37 -6.24 -0.39
C ILE A 4 13.39 -6.57 -1.52
N ASP A 5 13.30 -7.84 -1.82
CA ASP A 5 12.30 -8.34 -2.76
C ASP A 5 11.09 -8.81 -1.97
N VAL A 6 9.92 -8.34 -2.36
CA VAL A 6 8.65 -8.78 -1.78
C VAL A 6 7.78 -9.38 -2.88
N PHE A 7 6.96 -10.37 -2.50
CA PHE A 7 6.07 -11.05 -3.44
C PHE A 7 4.63 -10.74 -3.05
N ILE A 8 3.91 -10.12 -3.98
CA ILE A 8 2.51 -9.75 -3.77
C ILE A 8 1.70 -10.25 -4.95
N ALA A 9 0.77 -11.14 -4.68
CA ALA A 9 -0.11 -11.75 -5.68
C ALA A 9 0.67 -12.40 -6.84
N GLY A 10 1.78 -13.05 -6.53
CA GLY A 10 2.61 -13.75 -7.51
C GLY A 10 3.57 -12.86 -8.28
N ARG A 11 3.65 -11.57 -7.96
CA ARG A 11 4.57 -10.63 -8.60
C ARG A 11 5.67 -10.24 -7.62
N ALA A 12 6.89 -10.11 -8.15
CA ALA A 12 8.04 -9.69 -7.35
C ALA A 12 8.24 -8.18 -7.48
N TYR A 13 8.46 -7.52 -6.36
CA TYR A 13 8.74 -6.09 -6.31
C TYR A 13 9.99 -5.85 -5.49
N LYS A 14 10.83 -4.94 -5.96
CA LYS A 14 11.97 -4.45 -5.18
C LYS A 14 11.54 -3.21 -4.43
N VAL A 15 11.71 -3.23 -3.12
CA VAL A 15 11.30 -2.12 -2.26
C VAL A 15 12.49 -1.69 -1.40
N ALA A 16 12.76 -0.40 -1.42
CA ALA A 16 13.78 0.17 -0.56
C ALA A 16 13.23 0.33 0.86
N CYS A 17 14.05 0.04 1.84
CA CYS A 17 13.71 0.22 3.24
C CYS A 17 14.91 0.71 4.03
N ARG A 18 14.66 1.16 5.24
CA ARG A 18 15.74 1.53 6.15
C ARG A 18 16.39 0.27 6.72
N ASP A 19 17.68 0.39 7.00
CA ASP A 19 18.41 -0.71 7.63
C ASP A 19 17.75 -1.06 8.98
N GLY A 20 17.49 -2.34 9.18
CA GLY A 20 16.83 -2.84 10.38
C GLY A 20 15.31 -2.94 10.28
N GLU A 21 14.69 -2.44 9.21
CA GLU A 21 13.24 -2.49 9.00
C GLU A 21 12.80 -3.57 8.00
N GLU A 22 13.72 -4.39 7.53
CA GLU A 22 13.46 -5.39 6.50
C GLU A 22 12.39 -6.39 6.93
N ASP A 23 12.45 -6.88 8.15
CA ASP A 23 11.48 -7.86 8.65
C ASP A 23 10.08 -7.25 8.79
N SER A 24 10.01 -6.01 9.25
CA SER A 24 8.74 -5.29 9.35
C SER A 24 8.10 -5.11 7.98
N LEU A 25 8.92 -4.77 6.98
CA LEU A 25 8.44 -4.59 5.62
C LEU A 25 7.98 -5.91 5.00
N ARG A 26 8.70 -7.00 5.26
CA ARG A 26 8.28 -8.34 4.81
C ARG A 26 6.94 -8.76 5.40
N LYS A 27 6.72 -8.48 6.68
CA LYS A 27 5.44 -8.74 7.34
C LYS A 27 4.32 -7.93 6.73
N ALA A 28 4.57 -6.64 6.49
CA ALA A 28 3.60 -5.77 5.84
C ALA A 28 3.28 -6.27 4.42
N ALA A 29 4.29 -6.65 3.66
CA ALA A 29 4.09 -7.19 2.32
C ALA A 29 3.29 -8.49 2.34
N SER A 30 3.49 -9.33 3.33
CA SER A 30 2.73 -10.57 3.50
C SER A 30 1.23 -10.28 3.73
N LEU A 31 0.91 -9.25 4.50
CA LEU A 31 -0.47 -8.82 4.71
C LEU A 31 -1.09 -8.28 3.41
N VAL A 32 -0.35 -7.50 2.66
CA VAL A 32 -0.81 -6.99 1.36
C VAL A 32 -1.04 -8.14 0.39
N ASP A 33 -0.13 -9.12 0.36
CA ASP A 33 -0.27 -10.30 -0.47
C ASP A 33 -1.57 -11.07 -0.15
N ALA A 34 -1.83 -11.32 1.13
CA ALA A 34 -3.03 -12.02 1.57
C ALA A 34 -4.29 -11.27 1.15
N LYS A 35 -4.34 -9.96 1.34
CA LYS A 35 -5.50 -9.14 0.96
C LYS A 35 -5.64 -9.01 -0.54
N SER A 36 -4.55 -8.99 -1.29
CA SER A 36 -4.57 -8.97 -2.76
C SER A 36 -5.20 -10.26 -3.30
N ARG A 37 -4.86 -11.40 -2.71
CA ARG A 37 -5.42 -12.70 -3.09
C ARG A 37 -6.89 -12.79 -2.72
N GLU A 38 -7.28 -12.25 -1.58
CA GLU A 38 -8.67 -12.18 -1.14
C GLU A 38 -9.51 -11.34 -2.11
N ALA A 39 -9.00 -10.19 -2.53
CA ALA A 39 -9.65 -9.33 -3.51
C ALA A 39 -9.84 -10.04 -4.85
N LEU A 40 -8.80 -10.72 -5.33
CA LEU A 40 -8.85 -11.46 -6.58
C LEU A 40 -9.88 -12.59 -6.52
N SER A 41 -9.93 -13.31 -5.41
CA SER A 41 -10.89 -14.41 -5.19
C SER A 41 -12.33 -13.92 -5.17
N GLY A 42 -12.57 -12.75 -4.59
CA GLY A 42 -13.93 -12.21 -4.45
C GLY A 42 -14.44 -11.47 -5.69
N LEU A 43 -13.57 -10.84 -6.44
CA LEU A 43 -13.93 -9.91 -7.51
C LEU A 43 -13.55 -10.42 -8.92
N GLY A 44 -12.89 -11.56 -9.01
CA GLY A 44 -12.47 -12.13 -10.28
C GLY A 44 -11.17 -11.49 -10.80
N THR A 45 -11.06 -11.40 -12.11
CA THR A 45 -9.84 -10.88 -12.73
C THR A 45 -9.74 -9.37 -12.56
N LEU A 46 -8.65 -8.93 -11.96
CA LEU A 46 -8.39 -7.51 -11.71
C LEU A 46 -7.05 -7.12 -12.32
N SER A 47 -6.96 -5.86 -12.77
CA SER A 47 -5.67 -5.28 -13.10
C SER A 47 -4.81 -5.17 -11.83
N GLU A 48 -3.50 -5.10 -12.01
CA GLU A 48 -2.57 -4.97 -10.89
C GLU A 48 -2.91 -3.75 -10.01
N ALA A 49 -3.17 -2.61 -10.63
CA ALA A 49 -3.51 -1.39 -9.91
C ALA A 49 -4.80 -1.56 -9.10
N ARG A 50 -5.83 -2.15 -9.67
CA ARG A 50 -7.09 -2.38 -8.96
C ARG A 50 -6.94 -3.41 -7.86
N GLN A 51 -6.16 -4.44 -8.07
CA GLN A 51 -5.89 -5.46 -7.07
C GLN A 51 -5.22 -4.84 -5.84
N LEU A 52 -4.23 -3.99 -6.05
CA LEU A 52 -3.55 -3.28 -4.96
C LEU A 52 -4.47 -2.27 -4.29
N LEU A 53 -5.33 -1.60 -5.05
CA LEU A 53 -6.32 -0.67 -4.49
C LEU A 53 -7.27 -1.41 -3.55
N PHE A 54 -7.85 -2.51 -3.98
CA PHE A 54 -8.76 -3.29 -3.15
C PHE A 54 -8.07 -3.90 -1.93
N ALA A 55 -6.83 -4.36 -2.10
CA ALA A 55 -6.04 -4.85 -0.98
C ALA A 55 -5.84 -3.76 0.09
N SER A 56 -5.55 -2.55 -0.35
CA SER A 56 -5.40 -1.39 0.53
C SER A 56 -6.69 -1.06 1.27
N LEU A 57 -7.82 -1.10 0.57
CA LEU A 57 -9.13 -0.85 1.17
C LEU A 57 -9.50 -1.93 2.18
N LEU A 58 -9.21 -3.19 1.88
CA LEU A 58 -9.47 -4.29 2.81
C LEU A 58 -8.63 -4.16 4.08
N LEU A 59 -7.37 -3.78 3.94
CA LEU A 59 -6.49 -3.54 5.09
C LEU A 59 -6.96 -2.36 5.93
N ALA A 60 -7.34 -1.27 5.29
CA ALA A 60 -7.86 -0.09 5.97
C ALA A 60 -9.17 -0.38 6.69
N ASP A 61 -10.05 -1.13 6.06
CA ASP A 61 -11.33 -1.56 6.63
C ASP A 61 -11.11 -2.42 7.89
N GLN A 62 -10.15 -3.32 7.84
CA GLN A 62 -9.78 -4.14 8.99
C GLN A 62 -9.28 -3.28 10.15
N LEU A 63 -8.49 -2.25 9.87
CA LEU A 63 -8.02 -1.31 10.89
C LEU A 63 -9.18 -0.55 11.53
N VAL A 64 -10.16 -0.15 10.74
CA VAL A 64 -11.36 0.52 11.23
C VAL A 64 -12.16 -0.41 12.13
N ASP A 65 -12.40 -1.65 11.70
CA ASP A 65 -13.15 -2.65 12.45
C ASP A 65 -12.47 -3.00 13.79
N ASP A 66 -11.14 -3.06 13.79
CA ASP A 66 -10.38 -3.36 15.01
C ASP A 66 -10.26 -2.15 15.94
N GLY A 67 -10.85 -1.01 15.59
CA GLY A 67 -10.74 0.21 16.37
C GLY A 67 -9.33 0.81 16.35
N ARG A 68 -8.50 0.40 15.43
CA ARG A 68 -7.13 0.90 15.24
C ARG A 68 -7.07 2.08 14.29
N THR A 69 -8.21 2.58 13.88
CA THR A 69 -8.24 3.85 13.16
C THR A 69 -7.45 4.83 14.00
N PRO A 70 -6.42 5.45 13.45
CA PRO A 70 -5.83 6.55 14.17
C PRO A 70 -6.99 7.49 14.45
N ALA A 71 -7.39 7.54 15.71
CA ALA A 71 -8.28 8.56 16.17
C ALA A 71 -7.82 9.87 15.55
N PRO A 72 -8.74 10.82 15.23
CA PRO A 72 -8.32 12.15 14.84
C PRO A 72 -7.43 12.63 15.95
N VAL A 73 -6.19 12.36 15.74
CA VAL A 73 -5.12 12.59 16.66
C VAL A 73 -5.07 14.06 16.88
N LEU A 74 -4.93 14.44 18.12
CA LEU A 74 -4.34 15.70 18.45
C LEU A 74 -3.24 15.98 17.44
N PRO A 75 -3.32 17.08 16.70
CA PRO A 75 -2.42 17.28 15.58
C PRO A 75 -0.99 17.36 16.06
N ASP A 76 -0.28 16.26 15.86
CA ASP A 76 1.16 16.33 15.86
C ASP A 76 1.53 16.88 14.48
N PRO A 77 2.11 18.09 14.41
CA PRO A 77 2.45 18.69 13.12
C PRO A 77 3.37 17.81 12.29
N ALA A 78 4.22 17.03 12.94
CA ALA A 78 5.13 16.11 12.24
C ALA A 78 4.38 14.96 11.56
N LEU A 79 3.33 14.44 12.21
CA LEU A 79 2.49 13.39 11.64
C LEU A 79 1.64 13.91 10.48
N ALA A 80 1.08 15.12 10.64
CA ALA A 80 0.31 15.76 9.58
C ALA A 80 1.18 16.00 8.33
N GLU A 81 2.39 16.47 8.54
CA GLU A 81 3.34 16.70 7.46
C GLU A 81 3.72 15.40 6.75
N ARG A 82 3.93 14.32 7.49
CA ARG A 82 4.21 13.00 6.90
C ARG A 82 3.02 12.47 6.12
N ALA A 83 1.82 12.65 6.63
CA ALA A 83 0.59 12.24 5.95
C ALA A 83 0.40 13.00 4.64
N GLU A 84 0.67 14.31 4.63
CA GLU A 84 0.61 15.13 3.41
C GLU A 84 1.63 14.67 2.37
N LYS A 85 2.85 14.36 2.79
CA LYS A 85 3.89 13.85 1.89
C LYS A 85 3.49 12.53 1.26
N ILE A 86 2.91 11.63 2.04
CA ILE A 86 2.43 10.34 1.53
C ILE A 86 1.30 10.57 0.53
N ALA A 87 0.35 11.44 0.85
CA ALA A 87 -0.75 11.78 -0.05
C ALA A 87 -0.24 12.36 -1.36
N ASP A 88 0.71 13.29 -1.29
CA ASP A 88 1.32 13.90 -2.47
C ASP A 88 2.05 12.86 -3.33
N GLN A 89 2.76 11.93 -2.71
CA GLN A 89 3.44 10.85 -3.41
C GLN A 89 2.44 9.93 -4.11
N LEU A 90 1.33 9.61 -3.45
CA LEU A 90 0.28 8.79 -4.05
C LEU A 90 -0.39 9.49 -5.23
N GLU A 91 -0.68 10.79 -5.10
CA GLU A 91 -1.24 11.58 -6.19
C GLU A 91 -0.29 11.66 -7.38
N SER A 92 0.99 11.88 -7.13
CA SER A 92 2.02 11.91 -8.18
C SER A 92 2.13 10.57 -8.89
N LEU A 93 2.08 9.49 -8.15
CA LEU A 93 2.11 8.15 -8.71
C LEU A 93 0.86 7.87 -9.56
N ALA A 94 -0.31 8.23 -9.05
CA ALA A 94 -1.57 8.08 -9.77
C ALA A 94 -1.57 8.88 -11.07
N ALA A 95 -1.08 10.11 -11.04
CA ALA A 95 -0.96 10.95 -12.24
C ALA A 95 0.01 10.34 -13.26
N ALA A 96 1.13 9.80 -12.81
CA ALA A 96 2.09 9.13 -13.67
C ALA A 96 1.49 7.88 -14.33
N LEU A 97 0.73 7.11 -13.57
CA LEU A 97 0.04 5.91 -14.09
C LEU A 97 -1.04 6.28 -15.10
N GLU A 98 -1.80 7.34 -14.85
CA GLU A 98 -2.81 7.84 -15.79
C GLU A 98 -2.16 8.33 -17.09
N ALA A 99 -1.04 9.04 -16.99
CA ALA A 99 -0.29 9.51 -18.15
C ALA A 99 0.20 8.34 -19.00
N GLU A 100 0.71 7.27 -18.38
CA GLU A 100 1.10 6.06 -19.08
C GLU A 100 -0.09 5.37 -19.76
N ALA A 101 -1.22 5.32 -19.10
CA ALA A 101 -2.44 4.71 -19.64
C ALA A 101 -2.95 5.47 -20.88
N VAL A 102 -2.78 6.79 -20.91
CA VAL A 102 -3.21 7.63 -22.04
C VAL A 102 -2.26 7.51 -23.22
N THR A 103 -0.98 7.26 -22.97
CA THR A 103 0.05 7.14 -24.02
C THR A 103 0.23 5.73 -24.56
N ALA A 104 -0.40 4.76 -23.95
CA ALA A 104 -0.30 3.36 -24.36
C ALA A 104 -1.11 3.05 -25.61
#